data_21c6b075841a4e9e766db1a118fde9ed
#
_entry.id   21c6b075841a4e9e766db1a118fde9ed
#
_cell.length_a   1.000
_cell.length_b   1.000
_cell.length_c   1.000
_cell.angle_alpha   90.00
_cell.angle_beta   90.00
_cell.angle_gamma   90.00
#
_symmetry.space_group_name_H-M   'P 1'
#
loop_
_entity.id
_entity.type
_entity.pdbx_description
1 polymer ?
#
loop_
_entity_poly.entity_id
_entity_poly.type
_entity_poly.pdbx_seq_one_letter_code
_entity_poly.pdbx_strand_id
1 'polypeptide(L)'
;MVPTALIETASRPYRAAGRFAWHFASAKLRHDPFFAHILAHGLIPDGARILDLGSGQGLLAAWLIGAHAWHRDSAERAWPARWPAPPAPRSLHGIDLTRRDVDRARIALKEHEARIRFVCDDIRVAPFPQADVVVACDVLHYVDADAQEAVLRRVRSSLAPDGVLLLRVSDCTAGWRAALDRAVDFGVQVARSGRTSGLTCRSESQWLALLDALRFRVTRVPMGRGSHEANRLLIARPAR
;
A
#
# COMPACT_ATOMS: atom_id res chain seq x y z
N MET A 1 -2.43 -17.12 10.34
CA MET A 1 -3.39 -17.12 9.21
C MET A 1 -4.34 -15.96 9.44
N VAL A 2 -4.71 -15.22 8.38
CA VAL A 2 -5.70 -14.11 8.47
C VAL A 2 -7.09 -14.72 8.70
N PRO A 3 -7.85 -14.22 9.70
CA PRO A 3 -9.22 -14.68 9.92
C PRO A 3 -10.13 -14.34 8.72
N THR A 4 -10.93 -15.31 8.27
CA THR A 4 -11.83 -15.11 7.12
C THR A 4 -12.85 -14.00 7.40
N ALA A 5 -13.37 -13.92 8.61
CA ALA A 5 -14.32 -12.88 9.00
C ALA A 5 -13.74 -11.44 8.89
N LEU A 6 -12.44 -11.27 9.18
CA LEU A 6 -11.76 -10.00 8.97
C LEU A 6 -11.71 -9.62 7.48
N ILE A 7 -11.38 -10.59 6.60
CA ILE A 7 -11.37 -10.36 5.15
C ILE A 7 -12.77 -9.98 4.67
N GLU A 8 -13.80 -10.67 5.14
CA GLU A 8 -15.20 -10.37 4.79
C GLU A 8 -15.61 -8.98 5.26
N THR A 9 -15.28 -8.60 6.49
CA THR A 9 -15.57 -7.29 7.04
C THR A 9 -14.90 -6.18 6.21
N ALA A 10 -13.61 -6.32 5.90
CA ALA A 10 -12.86 -5.33 5.14
C ALA A 10 -13.26 -5.26 3.65
N SER A 11 -13.69 -6.38 3.05
CA SER A 11 -14.08 -6.40 1.63
C SER A 11 -15.57 -6.08 1.38
N ARG A 12 -16.43 -6.25 2.38
CA ARG A 12 -17.88 -6.05 2.24
C ARG A 12 -18.29 -4.69 1.64
N PRO A 13 -17.66 -3.55 1.98
CA PRO A 13 -18.02 -2.24 1.43
C PRO A 13 -17.88 -2.17 -0.11
N TYR A 14 -16.98 -2.99 -0.68
CA TYR A 14 -16.76 -3.01 -2.14
C TYR A 14 -17.91 -3.60 -2.94
N ARG A 15 -18.91 -4.22 -2.29
CA ARG A 15 -20.15 -4.67 -2.97
C ARG A 15 -20.87 -3.48 -3.62
N ALA A 16 -20.84 -2.32 -2.99
CA ALA A 16 -21.41 -1.08 -3.55
C ALA A 16 -20.65 -0.57 -4.78
N ALA A 17 -19.33 -0.84 -4.86
CA ALA A 17 -18.48 -0.49 -6.00
C ALA A 17 -18.51 -1.52 -7.14
N GLY A 18 -19.30 -2.59 -7.01
CA GLY A 18 -19.55 -3.61 -8.01
C GLY A 18 -18.85 -4.95 -7.75
N ARG A 19 -19.35 -5.99 -8.43
CA ARG A 19 -18.88 -7.39 -8.23
C ARG A 19 -17.38 -7.55 -8.42
N PHE A 20 -16.83 -6.93 -9.46
CA PHE A 20 -15.38 -7.00 -9.72
C PHE A 20 -14.59 -6.41 -8.54
N ALA A 21 -14.95 -5.21 -8.08
CA ALA A 21 -14.26 -4.54 -6.97
C ALA A 21 -14.29 -5.39 -5.70
N TRP A 22 -15.43 -6.00 -5.39
CA TRP A 22 -15.58 -6.88 -4.23
C TRP A 22 -14.74 -8.15 -4.34
N HIS A 23 -14.79 -8.87 -5.48
CA HIS A 23 -13.98 -10.08 -5.66
C HIS A 23 -12.48 -9.77 -5.62
N PHE A 24 -12.07 -8.67 -6.27
CA PHE A 24 -10.68 -8.21 -6.23
C PHE A 24 -10.22 -7.90 -4.80
N ALA A 25 -11.02 -7.12 -4.05
CA ALA A 25 -10.71 -6.80 -2.66
C ALA A 25 -10.57 -8.05 -1.80
N SER A 26 -11.55 -8.97 -1.88
CA SER A 26 -11.53 -10.22 -1.12
C SER A 26 -10.31 -11.09 -1.45
N ALA A 27 -9.97 -11.23 -2.74
CA ALA A 27 -8.82 -12.02 -3.18
C ALA A 27 -7.50 -11.37 -2.75
N LYS A 28 -7.33 -10.06 -2.97
CA LYS A 28 -6.10 -9.34 -2.62
C LYS A 28 -5.86 -9.35 -1.12
N LEU A 29 -6.86 -9.06 -0.29
CA LEU A 29 -6.75 -9.10 1.18
C LEU A 29 -6.46 -10.50 1.73
N ARG A 30 -6.91 -11.56 1.04
CA ARG A 30 -6.67 -12.95 1.42
C ARG A 30 -5.27 -13.43 1.07
N HIS A 31 -4.78 -13.08 -0.12
CA HIS A 31 -3.59 -13.71 -0.70
C HIS A 31 -2.33 -12.86 -0.63
N ASP A 32 -2.46 -11.54 -0.51
CA ASP A 32 -1.30 -10.66 -0.39
C ASP A 32 -0.81 -10.61 1.07
N PRO A 33 0.42 -11.11 1.34
CA PRO A 33 0.96 -11.18 2.70
C PRO A 33 1.18 -9.82 3.35
N PHE A 34 1.24 -8.73 2.58
CA PHE A 34 1.44 -7.38 3.10
C PHE A 34 0.36 -6.99 4.12
N PHE A 35 -0.90 -7.26 3.80
CA PHE A 35 -2.02 -6.89 4.68
C PHE A 35 -1.97 -7.60 6.05
N ALA A 36 -1.68 -8.90 6.04
CA ALA A 36 -1.47 -9.64 7.29
C ALA A 36 -0.27 -9.10 8.08
N HIS A 37 0.83 -8.82 7.37
CA HIS A 37 2.10 -8.41 7.98
C HIS A 37 1.99 -7.08 8.71
N ILE A 38 1.36 -6.07 8.11
CA ILE A 38 1.23 -4.73 8.73
C ILE A 38 0.45 -4.77 10.05
N LEU A 39 -0.60 -5.61 10.16
CA LEU A 39 -1.35 -5.78 11.41
C LEU A 39 -0.60 -6.65 12.41
N ALA A 40 -0.05 -7.78 11.97
CA ALA A 40 0.64 -8.71 12.85
C ALA A 40 1.88 -8.11 13.55
N HIS A 41 2.50 -7.11 12.93
CA HIS A 41 3.71 -6.45 13.45
C HIS A 41 3.47 -5.00 13.90
N GLY A 42 2.21 -4.51 13.89
CA GLY A 42 1.89 -3.16 14.34
C GLY A 42 2.65 -2.08 13.59
N LEU A 43 2.83 -2.23 12.27
CA LEU A 43 3.66 -1.31 11.48
C LEU A 43 3.04 0.07 11.30
N ILE A 44 1.75 0.19 11.56
CA ILE A 44 1.00 1.45 11.51
C ILE A 44 0.56 1.78 12.93
N PRO A 45 1.04 2.89 13.52
CA PRO A 45 0.64 3.33 14.85
C PRO A 45 -0.85 3.71 14.91
N ASP A 46 -1.44 3.60 16.10
CA ASP A 46 -2.77 4.15 16.34
C ASP A 46 -2.76 5.67 16.18
N GLY A 47 -3.86 6.23 15.66
CA GLY A 47 -3.98 7.67 15.43
C GLY A 47 -3.08 8.20 14.30
N ALA A 48 -2.40 7.36 13.51
CA ALA A 48 -1.48 7.78 12.45
C ALA A 48 -2.18 8.54 11.32
N ARG A 49 -1.50 9.55 10.77
CA ARG A 49 -1.80 10.14 9.47
C ARG A 49 -1.08 9.32 8.41
N ILE A 50 -1.83 8.79 7.46
CA ILE A 50 -1.30 7.88 6.44
C ILE A 50 -1.37 8.54 5.06
N LEU A 51 -0.27 8.47 4.31
CA LEU A 51 -0.21 8.75 2.88
C LEU A 51 -0.02 7.44 2.12
N ASP A 52 -0.97 7.09 1.25
CA ASP A 52 -0.96 5.84 0.47
C ASP A 52 -0.73 6.17 -1.01
N LEU A 53 0.48 5.94 -1.50
CA LEU A 53 0.89 6.18 -2.87
C LEU A 53 0.62 4.94 -3.72
N GLY A 54 -0.15 5.09 -4.80
CA GLY A 54 -0.67 3.98 -5.57
C GLY A 54 -1.78 3.24 -4.81
N SER A 55 -2.70 4.00 -4.21
CA SER A 55 -3.74 3.46 -3.33
C SER A 55 -4.73 2.51 -4.02
N GLY A 56 -4.78 2.52 -5.36
CA GLY A 56 -5.72 1.72 -6.15
C GLY A 56 -7.14 1.92 -5.67
N GLN A 57 -7.81 0.81 -5.37
CA GLN A 57 -9.19 0.82 -4.85
C GLN A 57 -9.27 1.11 -3.34
N GLY A 58 -8.21 1.60 -2.69
CA GLY A 58 -8.23 1.98 -1.27
C GLY A 58 -8.22 0.79 -0.31
N LEU A 59 -7.62 -0.35 -0.70
CA LEU A 59 -7.63 -1.57 0.10
C LEU A 59 -6.94 -1.42 1.45
N LEU A 60 -5.88 -0.62 1.54
CA LEU A 60 -5.22 -0.35 2.83
C LEU A 60 -6.19 0.30 3.82
N ALA A 61 -6.92 1.33 3.38
CA ALA A 61 -7.91 1.99 4.22
C ALA A 61 -9.01 1.03 4.67
N ALA A 62 -9.59 0.27 3.74
CA ALA A 62 -10.63 -0.71 4.05
C ALA A 62 -10.14 -1.78 5.02
N TRP A 63 -8.88 -2.20 4.89
CA TRP A 63 -8.25 -3.19 5.77
C TRP A 63 -8.12 -2.67 7.20
N LEU A 64 -7.61 -1.47 7.39
CA LEU A 64 -7.44 -0.87 8.72
C LEU A 64 -8.78 -0.60 9.40
N ILE A 65 -9.75 -0.04 8.65
CA ILE A 65 -11.12 0.19 9.15
C ILE A 65 -11.78 -1.14 9.51
N GLY A 66 -11.72 -2.12 8.61
CA GLY A 66 -12.32 -3.42 8.83
C GLY A 66 -11.70 -4.15 10.02
N ALA A 67 -10.38 -4.05 10.20
CA ALA A 67 -9.67 -4.63 11.33
C ALA A 67 -10.11 -3.99 12.65
N HIS A 68 -10.18 -2.66 12.70
CA HIS A 68 -10.62 -1.93 13.88
C HIS A 68 -12.08 -2.24 14.24
N ALA A 69 -12.98 -2.22 13.26
CA ALA A 69 -14.39 -2.55 13.46
C ALA A 69 -14.57 -4.00 13.93
N TRP A 70 -13.90 -4.96 13.27
CA TRP A 70 -14.00 -6.36 13.63
C TRP A 70 -13.43 -6.64 15.02
N HIS A 71 -12.31 -6.05 15.41
CA HIS A 71 -11.73 -6.16 16.74
C HIS A 71 -12.67 -5.61 17.83
N ARG A 72 -13.31 -4.48 17.57
CA ARG A 72 -14.24 -3.87 18.53
C ARG A 72 -15.54 -4.66 18.69
N ASP A 73 -16.08 -5.19 17.57
CA ASP A 73 -17.41 -5.81 17.54
C ASP A 73 -17.33 -7.34 17.80
N SER A 74 -16.16 -7.95 17.66
CA SER A 74 -15.92 -9.35 17.98
C SER A 74 -15.53 -9.48 19.45
N ALA A 75 -16.14 -10.44 20.16
CA ALA A 75 -15.63 -10.83 21.47
C ALA A 75 -14.11 -11.07 21.36
N GLU A 76 -13.31 -10.65 22.33
CA GLU A 76 -11.83 -10.67 22.37
C GLU A 76 -11.17 -11.96 21.87
N ARG A 77 -11.91 -13.06 21.84
CA ARG A 77 -11.44 -14.39 21.40
C ARG A 77 -11.23 -14.56 19.89
N ALA A 78 -11.71 -13.64 19.05
CA ALA A 78 -11.61 -13.76 17.60
C ALA A 78 -10.34 -13.09 17.01
N TRP A 79 -9.78 -12.07 17.72
CA TRP A 79 -8.54 -11.42 17.30
C TRP A 79 -7.33 -12.33 17.55
N PRO A 80 -6.38 -12.45 16.60
CA PRO A 80 -5.21 -13.30 16.81
C PRO A 80 -4.40 -12.83 18.02
N ALA A 81 -4.24 -13.68 19.03
CA ALA A 81 -3.64 -13.33 20.33
C ALA A 81 -2.21 -12.74 20.24
N ARG A 82 -1.49 -13.02 19.15
CA ARG A 82 -0.12 -12.49 18.92
C ARG A 82 -0.09 -11.19 18.13
N TRP A 83 -1.24 -10.70 17.66
CA TRP A 83 -1.31 -9.45 16.94
C TRP A 83 -1.59 -8.32 17.93
N PRO A 84 -0.92 -7.17 17.78
CA PRO A 84 -1.29 -5.98 18.55
C PRO A 84 -2.72 -5.55 18.19
N ALA A 85 -3.33 -4.73 19.01
CA ALA A 85 -4.61 -4.11 18.67
C ALA A 85 -4.51 -3.39 17.32
N PRO A 86 -5.53 -3.49 16.46
CA PRO A 86 -5.50 -2.86 15.15
C PRO A 86 -5.59 -1.34 15.30
N PRO A 87 -4.84 -0.57 14.49
CA PRO A 87 -4.85 0.88 14.58
C PRO A 87 -6.16 1.48 14.07
N ALA A 88 -6.56 2.61 14.64
CA ALA A 88 -7.58 3.51 14.11
C ALA A 88 -6.86 4.73 13.49
N PRO A 89 -6.67 4.81 12.18
CA PRO A 89 -5.99 5.94 11.56
C PRO A 89 -6.73 7.26 11.84
N ARG A 90 -5.97 8.32 12.18
CA ARG A 90 -6.52 9.67 12.27
C ARG A 90 -6.99 10.17 10.90
N SER A 91 -6.19 9.92 9.88
CA SER A 91 -6.54 10.23 8.49
C SER A 91 -5.77 9.34 7.52
N LEU A 92 -6.35 9.12 6.34
CA LEU A 92 -5.66 8.49 5.23
C LEU A 92 -5.89 9.31 3.95
N HIS A 93 -4.79 9.64 3.28
CA HIS A 93 -4.78 10.30 1.98
C HIS A 93 -4.22 9.34 0.93
N GLY A 94 -5.09 8.81 0.07
CA GLY A 94 -4.70 7.91 -1.02
C GLY A 94 -4.58 8.66 -2.33
N ILE A 95 -3.51 8.40 -3.07
CA ILE A 95 -3.26 8.97 -4.41
C ILE A 95 -3.09 7.81 -5.39
N ASP A 96 -3.84 7.84 -6.48
CA ASP A 96 -3.70 6.87 -7.57
C ASP A 96 -4.02 7.55 -8.91
N LEU A 97 -3.32 7.12 -9.95
CA LEU A 97 -3.50 7.65 -11.31
C LEU A 97 -4.78 7.11 -11.97
N THR A 98 -5.26 5.94 -11.54
CA THR A 98 -6.37 5.22 -12.14
C THR A 98 -7.71 5.72 -11.66
N ARG A 99 -8.35 6.62 -12.41
CA ARG A 99 -9.66 7.21 -12.07
C ARG A 99 -10.68 6.17 -11.63
N ARG A 100 -10.80 5.07 -12.37
CA ARG A 100 -11.76 4.00 -12.08
C ARG A 100 -11.54 3.37 -10.69
N ASP A 101 -10.29 3.20 -10.27
CA ASP A 101 -9.97 2.60 -8.99
C ASP A 101 -10.18 3.59 -7.84
N VAL A 102 -9.84 4.87 -8.05
CA VAL A 102 -10.17 5.96 -7.13
C VAL A 102 -11.69 6.09 -6.92
N ASP A 103 -12.48 6.00 -7.99
CA ASP A 103 -13.94 6.09 -7.87
C ASP A 103 -14.51 4.87 -7.11
N ARG A 104 -13.96 3.68 -7.30
CA ARG A 104 -14.32 2.48 -6.51
C ARG A 104 -13.96 2.64 -5.02
N ALA A 105 -12.78 3.20 -4.73
CA ALA A 105 -12.36 3.49 -3.37
C ALA A 105 -13.33 4.47 -2.68
N ARG A 106 -13.71 5.55 -3.37
CA ARG A 106 -14.67 6.54 -2.87
C ARG A 106 -16.05 5.95 -2.62
N ILE A 107 -16.53 5.10 -3.52
CA ILE A 107 -17.84 4.43 -3.35
C ILE A 107 -17.78 3.47 -2.15
N ALA A 108 -16.76 2.62 -2.08
CA ALA A 108 -16.63 1.62 -1.02
C ALA A 108 -16.48 2.26 0.37
N LEU A 109 -15.78 3.40 0.46
CA LEU A 109 -15.39 4.02 1.74
C LEU A 109 -16.09 5.35 1.99
N LYS A 110 -17.23 5.60 1.33
CA LYS A 110 -17.99 6.84 1.43
C LYS A 110 -18.33 7.24 2.88
N GLU A 111 -18.66 6.28 3.73
CA GLU A 111 -19.02 6.55 5.14
C GLU A 111 -17.83 7.07 5.97
N HIS A 112 -16.61 7.01 5.42
CA HIS A 112 -15.37 7.43 6.09
C HIS A 112 -14.74 8.68 5.47
N GLU A 113 -15.41 9.38 4.54
CA GLU A 113 -14.89 10.52 3.78
C GLU A 113 -14.39 11.69 4.66
N ALA A 114 -14.87 11.81 5.89
CA ALA A 114 -14.41 12.81 6.84
C ALA A 114 -12.92 12.62 7.24
N ARG A 115 -12.41 11.38 7.18
CA ARG A 115 -11.04 11.04 7.57
C ARG A 115 -10.23 10.39 6.44
N ILE A 116 -10.90 9.88 5.40
CA ILE A 116 -10.28 9.14 4.30
C ILE A 116 -10.57 9.85 2.99
N ARG A 117 -9.51 10.26 2.31
CA ARG A 117 -9.61 10.98 1.06
C ARG A 117 -8.82 10.25 -0.03
N PHE A 118 -9.44 10.05 -1.19
CA PHE A 118 -8.77 9.53 -2.38
C PHE A 118 -8.73 10.60 -3.47
N VAL A 119 -7.56 10.76 -4.09
CA VAL A 119 -7.32 11.72 -5.16
C VAL A 119 -6.83 10.99 -6.40
N CYS A 120 -7.46 11.28 -7.55
CA CYS A 120 -6.97 10.80 -8.83
C CYS A 120 -5.92 11.80 -9.34
N ASP A 121 -4.65 11.45 -9.12
CA ASP A 121 -3.53 12.33 -9.48
C ASP A 121 -2.24 11.51 -9.66
N ASP A 122 -1.24 12.14 -10.24
CA ASP A 122 0.08 11.54 -10.47
C ASP A 122 0.99 11.75 -9.26
N ILE A 123 1.49 10.66 -8.69
CA ILE A 123 2.41 10.70 -7.54
C ILE A 123 3.68 11.51 -7.80
N ARG A 124 4.05 11.74 -9.07
CA ARG A 124 5.20 12.56 -9.45
C ARG A 124 5.00 14.04 -9.14
N VAL A 125 3.76 14.52 -9.16
CA VAL A 125 3.42 15.95 -9.03
C VAL A 125 2.40 16.25 -7.93
N ALA A 126 1.56 15.29 -7.56
CA ALA A 126 0.53 15.47 -6.53
C ALA A 126 1.12 15.96 -5.20
N PRO A 127 0.49 16.89 -4.48
CA PRO A 127 0.97 17.34 -3.18
C PRO A 127 0.92 16.22 -2.13
N PHE A 128 1.99 16.08 -1.33
CA PHE A 128 2.05 15.13 -0.23
C PHE A 128 1.78 15.85 1.09
N PRO A 129 0.70 15.53 1.80
CA PRO A 129 0.48 16.03 3.15
C PRO A 129 1.51 15.46 4.13
N GLN A 130 1.70 16.12 5.28
CA GLN A 130 2.48 15.57 6.38
C GLN A 130 1.88 14.24 6.86
N ALA A 131 2.71 13.23 7.01
CA ALA A 131 2.30 11.88 7.35
C ALA A 131 3.20 11.25 8.42
N ASP A 132 2.61 10.41 9.25
CA ASP A 132 3.32 9.57 10.21
C ASP A 132 3.71 8.24 9.56
N VAL A 133 2.92 7.80 8.56
CA VAL A 133 3.18 6.61 7.76
C VAL A 133 2.98 6.94 6.28
N VAL A 134 3.95 6.61 5.45
CA VAL A 134 3.80 6.60 4.00
C VAL A 134 3.84 5.15 3.53
N VAL A 135 2.88 4.76 2.72
CA VAL A 135 2.83 3.43 2.08
C VAL A 135 3.00 3.60 0.58
N ALA A 136 3.88 2.82 -0.01
CA ALA A 136 4.08 2.74 -1.45
C ALA A 136 4.29 1.27 -1.85
N CYS A 137 3.18 0.59 -2.17
CA CYS A 137 3.19 -0.83 -2.51
C CYS A 137 3.07 -1.01 -4.02
N ASP A 138 4.10 -1.58 -4.64
CA ASP A 138 4.11 -1.97 -6.05
C ASP A 138 3.75 -0.80 -7.02
N VAL A 139 4.12 0.42 -6.66
CA VAL A 139 3.77 1.61 -7.46
C VAL A 139 4.99 2.25 -8.13
N LEU A 140 6.15 2.24 -7.49
CA LEU A 140 7.30 2.99 -8.00
C LEU A 140 7.89 2.40 -9.28
N HIS A 141 7.66 1.14 -9.60
CA HIS A 141 8.13 0.56 -10.86
C HIS A 141 7.41 1.09 -12.11
N TYR A 142 6.29 1.82 -11.93
CA TYR A 142 5.58 2.48 -13.04
C TYR A 142 6.15 3.84 -13.41
N VAL A 143 7.15 4.34 -12.70
CA VAL A 143 7.82 5.61 -13.00
C VAL A 143 9.31 5.39 -13.26
N ASP A 144 9.94 6.28 -14.04
CA ASP A 144 11.37 6.21 -14.35
C ASP A 144 12.27 6.42 -13.11
N ALA A 145 13.55 6.14 -13.26
CA ALA A 145 14.49 6.16 -12.15
C ALA A 145 14.63 7.53 -11.47
N ASP A 146 14.57 8.61 -12.24
CA ASP A 146 14.68 9.97 -11.71
C ASP A 146 13.41 10.35 -10.96
N ALA A 147 12.26 9.97 -11.50
CA ALA A 147 10.97 10.18 -10.83
C ALA A 147 10.85 9.34 -9.54
N GLN A 148 11.37 8.10 -9.51
CA GLN A 148 11.43 7.30 -8.28
C GLN A 148 12.19 8.04 -7.18
N GLU A 149 13.35 8.59 -7.50
CA GLU A 149 14.17 9.34 -6.55
C GLU A 149 13.47 10.64 -6.12
N ALA A 150 12.90 11.39 -7.05
CA ALA A 150 12.16 12.63 -6.76
C ALA A 150 10.96 12.36 -5.83
N VAL A 151 10.18 11.31 -6.10
CA VAL A 151 9.07 10.88 -5.24
C VAL A 151 9.56 10.53 -3.84
N LEU A 152 10.64 9.76 -3.71
CA LEU A 152 11.18 9.36 -2.40
C LEU A 152 11.78 10.55 -1.62
N ARG A 153 12.37 11.55 -2.28
CA ARG A 153 12.77 12.82 -1.61
C ARG A 153 11.56 13.55 -1.04
N ARG A 154 10.47 13.62 -1.78
CA ARG A 154 9.22 14.24 -1.32
C ARG A 154 8.59 13.44 -0.19
N VAL A 155 8.62 12.11 -0.25
CA VAL A 155 8.22 11.25 0.87
C VAL A 155 9.06 11.56 2.10
N ARG A 156 10.39 11.67 1.96
CA ARG A 156 11.28 12.01 3.09
C ARG A 156 10.92 13.35 3.74
N SER A 157 10.55 14.34 2.93
CA SER A 157 10.14 15.68 3.41
C SER A 157 8.74 15.70 4.02
N SER A 158 7.84 14.80 3.61
CA SER A 158 6.47 14.70 4.14
C SER A 158 6.36 13.85 5.41
N LEU A 159 7.35 13.00 5.69
CA LEU A 159 7.35 12.16 6.88
C LEU A 159 7.64 12.96 8.15
N ALA A 160 6.87 12.66 9.20
CA ALA A 160 7.19 13.10 10.55
C ALA A 160 8.58 12.59 11.00
N PRO A 161 9.26 13.22 11.97
CA PRO A 161 10.59 12.82 12.41
C PRO A 161 10.72 11.36 12.81
N ASP A 162 9.70 10.80 13.48
CA ASP A 162 9.63 9.38 13.87
C ASP A 162 8.73 8.55 12.93
N GLY A 163 8.41 9.09 11.75
CA GLY A 163 7.56 8.45 10.74
C GLY A 163 8.21 7.23 10.10
N VAL A 164 7.43 6.49 9.33
CA VAL A 164 7.88 5.31 8.62
C VAL A 164 7.38 5.29 7.17
N LEU A 165 8.26 4.93 6.26
CA LEU A 165 7.92 4.55 4.89
C LEU A 165 7.85 3.02 4.82
N LEU A 166 6.71 2.49 4.39
CA LEU A 166 6.49 1.09 4.04
C LEU A 166 6.56 0.98 2.52
N LEU A 167 7.72 0.64 2.00
CA LEU A 167 7.97 0.54 0.57
C LEU A 167 8.03 -0.92 0.15
N ARG A 168 7.06 -1.39 -0.64
CA ARG A 168 7.13 -2.72 -1.25
C ARG A 168 7.63 -2.59 -2.68
N VAL A 169 8.64 -3.38 -2.99
CA VAL A 169 9.29 -3.44 -4.31
C VAL A 169 9.51 -4.89 -4.73
N SER A 170 9.56 -5.11 -6.04
CA SER A 170 10.01 -6.38 -6.61
C SER A 170 11.48 -6.27 -6.98
N ASP A 171 12.26 -7.30 -6.65
CA ASP A 171 13.67 -7.38 -7.07
C ASP A 171 13.76 -7.78 -8.54
N CYS A 172 14.44 -6.97 -9.34
CA CYS A 172 14.66 -7.22 -10.76
C CYS A 172 15.47 -8.48 -11.08
N THR A 173 16.27 -8.93 -10.16
CA THR A 173 17.15 -10.09 -10.39
C THR A 173 16.43 -11.42 -10.34
N ALA A 174 15.23 -11.47 -9.74
CA ALA A 174 14.48 -12.69 -9.46
C ALA A 174 13.21 -12.84 -10.33
N GLY A 175 13.36 -12.97 -11.65
CA GLY A 175 12.24 -13.37 -12.52
C GLY A 175 11.06 -12.41 -12.60
N TRP A 176 11.27 -11.14 -12.28
CA TRP A 176 10.27 -10.08 -12.20
C TRP A 176 9.41 -9.91 -13.46
N ARG A 177 9.94 -10.24 -14.65
CA ARG A 177 9.20 -10.15 -15.92
C ARG A 177 7.92 -10.99 -15.91
N ALA A 178 7.98 -12.19 -15.34
CA ALA A 178 6.80 -13.05 -15.24
C ALA A 178 5.78 -12.55 -14.18
N ALA A 179 6.21 -11.79 -13.18
CA ALA A 179 5.31 -11.11 -12.24
C ALA A 179 4.69 -9.85 -12.88
N LEU A 180 5.45 -9.16 -13.74
CA LEU A 180 4.99 -8.01 -14.49
C LEU A 180 4.03 -8.37 -15.62
N ASP A 181 4.28 -9.48 -16.36
CA ASP A 181 3.35 -9.93 -17.41
C ASP A 181 1.95 -10.21 -16.84
N ARG A 182 1.87 -10.73 -15.61
CA ARG A 182 0.59 -10.88 -14.89
C ARG A 182 0.01 -9.58 -14.35
N ALA A 183 0.86 -8.59 -14.02
CA ALA A 183 0.42 -7.26 -13.63
C ALA A 183 0.08 -6.39 -14.84
N VAL A 184 0.73 -6.64 -15.99
CA VAL A 184 0.47 -5.97 -17.27
C VAL A 184 -0.89 -6.37 -17.84
N ASP A 185 -1.32 -7.62 -17.72
CA ASP A 185 -2.70 -8.02 -18.07
C ASP A 185 -3.74 -7.26 -17.24
N PHE A 186 -3.38 -6.88 -16.01
CA PHE A 186 -4.18 -5.99 -15.16
C PHE A 186 -3.93 -4.50 -15.46
N GLY A 187 -2.73 -4.14 -15.90
CA GLY A 187 -2.26 -2.78 -16.18
C GLY A 187 -2.41 -2.30 -17.63
N VAL A 188 -2.74 -3.18 -18.58
CA VAL A 188 -3.01 -2.82 -19.99
C VAL A 188 -4.18 -1.84 -20.14
N GLN A 189 -5.04 -1.71 -19.12
CA GLN A 189 -6.00 -0.61 -19.09
C GLN A 189 -5.39 0.74 -18.67
N VAL A 190 -4.24 0.76 -17.98
CA VAL A 190 -3.53 1.99 -17.58
C VAL A 190 -2.69 2.53 -18.75
N ALA A 191 -2.13 1.66 -19.60
CA ALA A 191 -1.32 2.03 -20.76
C ALA A 191 -2.09 2.73 -21.90
N ARG A 192 -3.43 2.77 -21.86
CA ARG A 192 -4.24 3.55 -22.81
C ARG A 192 -4.18 5.07 -22.61
N SER A 193 -3.50 5.56 -21.61
CA SER A 193 -3.25 7.01 -21.43
C SER A 193 -2.01 7.53 -22.16
N GLY A 194 -1.41 6.76 -23.08
CA GLY A 194 -0.51 7.27 -24.12
C GLY A 194 0.92 7.65 -23.70
N ARG A 195 1.40 7.26 -22.50
CA ARG A 195 2.79 7.50 -22.08
C ARG A 195 3.37 6.23 -21.46
N THR A 196 3.90 5.37 -22.31
CA THR A 196 4.77 4.25 -21.90
C THR A 196 6.16 4.79 -21.57
N SER A 197 6.36 5.33 -20.38
CA SER A 197 7.68 5.31 -19.78
C SER A 197 7.95 3.85 -19.41
N GLY A 198 9.02 3.27 -19.96
CA GLY A 198 9.36 1.87 -19.75
C GLY A 198 9.41 1.56 -18.25
N LEU A 199 8.87 0.39 -17.88
CA LEU A 199 8.91 -0.09 -16.49
C LEU A 199 10.35 -0.06 -15.98
N THR A 200 10.60 0.77 -14.97
CA THR A 200 11.92 0.91 -14.39
C THR A 200 12.01 0.10 -13.11
N CYS A 201 12.80 -0.93 -13.18
CA CYS A 201 13.01 -1.81 -12.04
C CYS A 201 14.43 -1.63 -11.49
N ARG A 202 14.55 -1.55 -10.18
CA ARG A 202 15.83 -1.55 -9.45
C ARG A 202 16.04 -2.89 -8.75
N SER A 203 17.28 -3.31 -8.60
CA SER A 203 17.62 -4.41 -7.69
C SER A 203 17.41 -3.98 -6.22
N GLU A 204 17.30 -4.96 -5.33
CA GLU A 204 17.20 -4.67 -3.88
C GLU A 204 18.37 -3.77 -3.42
N SER A 205 19.60 -4.05 -3.88
CA SER A 205 20.78 -3.24 -3.54
C SER A 205 20.68 -1.78 -4.01
N GLN A 206 20.13 -1.54 -5.19
CA GLN A 206 19.90 -0.18 -5.70
C GLN A 206 18.84 0.56 -4.90
N TRP A 207 17.75 -0.12 -4.46
CA TRP A 207 16.77 0.48 -3.56
C TRP A 207 17.37 0.85 -2.22
N LEU A 208 18.19 -0.03 -1.63
CA LEU A 208 18.86 0.23 -0.36
C LEU A 208 19.84 1.40 -0.46
N ALA A 209 20.65 1.46 -1.52
CA ALA A 209 21.58 2.57 -1.76
C ALA A 209 20.84 3.91 -1.91
N LEU A 210 19.70 3.93 -2.64
CA LEU A 210 18.88 5.12 -2.79
C LEU A 210 18.27 5.58 -1.46
N LEU A 211 17.73 4.66 -0.66
CA LEU A 211 17.15 4.98 0.64
C LEU A 211 18.21 5.45 1.64
N ASP A 212 19.42 4.88 1.61
CA ASP A 212 20.56 5.33 2.43
C ASP A 212 20.99 6.75 2.04
N ALA A 213 21.13 7.04 0.74
CA ALA A 213 21.42 8.38 0.23
C ALA A 213 20.37 9.43 0.67
N LEU A 214 19.11 9.01 0.83
CA LEU A 214 18.01 9.83 1.34
C LEU A 214 17.92 9.84 2.88
N ARG A 215 18.94 9.32 3.57
CA ARG A 215 19.00 9.27 5.04
C ARG A 215 17.86 8.48 5.67
N PHE A 216 17.60 7.28 5.15
CA PHE A 216 16.72 6.30 5.78
C PHE A 216 17.53 5.14 6.36
N ARG A 217 17.15 4.67 7.54
CA ARG A 217 17.53 3.35 8.06
C ARG A 217 16.48 2.34 7.64
N VAL A 218 16.90 1.23 7.04
CA VAL A 218 16.00 0.27 6.40
C VAL A 218 16.07 -1.10 7.07
N THR A 219 14.91 -1.63 7.44
CA THR A 219 14.72 -3.05 7.78
C THR A 219 14.06 -3.75 6.58
N ARG A 220 14.60 -4.90 6.20
CA ARG A 220 14.13 -5.69 5.05
C ARG A 220 13.28 -6.86 5.50
N VAL A 221 12.12 -7.04 4.87
CA VAL A 221 11.22 -8.17 5.15
C VAL A 221 10.87 -8.86 3.84
N PRO A 222 11.14 -10.17 3.70
CA PRO A 222 10.68 -10.94 2.56
C PRO A 222 9.14 -10.98 2.53
N MET A 223 8.53 -10.70 1.36
CA MET A 223 7.07 -10.67 1.17
C MET A 223 6.60 -11.71 0.15
N GLY A 224 7.47 -12.64 -0.22
CA GLY A 224 7.16 -13.66 -1.21
C GLY A 224 6.59 -14.94 -0.60
N ARG A 225 5.70 -15.61 -1.36
CA ARG A 225 5.34 -17.02 -1.19
C ARG A 225 5.50 -17.69 -2.56
N GLY A 226 6.35 -18.71 -2.63
CA GLY A 226 6.60 -19.45 -3.87
C GLY A 226 7.19 -18.58 -4.97
N SER A 227 6.56 -18.51 -6.14
CA SER A 227 7.04 -17.76 -7.32
C SER A 227 7.17 -16.23 -7.13
N HIS A 228 6.75 -15.69 -5.98
CA HIS A 228 6.84 -14.27 -5.64
C HIS A 228 7.96 -13.96 -4.64
N GLU A 229 8.98 -14.78 -4.53
CA GLU A 229 10.13 -14.55 -3.62
C GLU A 229 10.89 -13.24 -3.89
N ALA A 230 10.66 -12.65 -5.07
CA ALA A 230 11.25 -11.36 -5.45
C ALA A 230 10.70 -10.15 -4.67
N ASN A 231 9.53 -10.26 -4.03
CA ASN A 231 8.92 -9.13 -3.34
C ASN A 231 9.58 -8.88 -1.97
N ARG A 232 9.96 -7.63 -1.74
CA ARG A 232 10.54 -7.14 -0.48
C ARG A 232 9.72 -5.99 0.08
N LEU A 233 9.43 -6.02 1.37
CA LEU A 233 8.98 -4.84 2.10
C LEU A 233 10.19 -4.20 2.77
N LEU A 234 10.47 -2.97 2.39
CA LEU A 234 11.49 -2.12 2.97
C LEU A 234 10.80 -1.19 3.98
N ILE A 235 11.05 -1.41 5.26
CA ILE A 235 10.56 -0.56 6.35
C ILE A 235 11.64 0.48 6.60
N ALA A 236 11.41 1.70 6.10
CA ALA A 236 12.41 2.76 6.10
C ALA A 236 12.01 3.87 7.08
N ARG A 237 12.89 4.19 8.04
CA ARG A 237 12.70 5.25 9.01
C ARG A 237 13.75 6.34 8.82
N PRO A 238 13.38 7.64 8.94
CA PRO A 238 14.35 8.72 8.90
C PRO A 238 15.55 8.46 9.82
N ALA A 239 16.77 8.54 9.30
CA ALA A 239 17.96 8.57 10.15
C ALA A 239 18.00 9.92 10.87
N ARG A 240 18.30 9.89 12.16
CA ARG A 240 18.52 11.09 12.99
C ARG A 240 19.85 11.74 12.64
#